data_e097ecb3c1f0bb92f4a81c1fcb55b7fe
#
_entry.id   e097ecb3c1f0bb92f4a81c1fcb55b7fe
#
_cell.length_a   1.000
_cell.length_b   1.000
_cell.length_c   1.000
_cell.angle_alpha   90.00
_cell.angle_beta   90.00
_cell.angle_gamma   90.00
#
_symmetry.space_group_name_H-M   'P 1'
#
loop_
_entity.id
_entity.type
_entity.pdbx_description
1 polymer ?
#
loop_
_entity_poly.entity_id
_entity_poly.type
_entity_poly.pdbx_seq_one_letter_code
_entity_poly.pdbx_strand_id
1 'polypeptide(L)'
;MKKIFLILFVFLSAFSLFAQKLEAEDGDAYSAKTASSISGFSGKGYVDFLPGGSSFVKITFKTKKSSNYAFKLTYSADSEKPSAVKVEIDDKYLVTQKLQASASFTNNFLLNTALLEKGQHTVKVTGYRGKWSFDSIEVIEADDKLISQIKNKRLVNPNAIPESQKLFEYLCQMQGKGILSGQQIYGQNTQEIKTLLAATGKNPAVLGIDLIDFSPSRVEHGASGGRLTSVAKKYWDEGGIITCAWHWNAPSGLIDKDMPEMHWYDGFRTKATTFDFSKGIKDHESEEYKLMIRDIDAIAKQLKILAKNNIPVLWRPIHEASGKWFWWGAKGPENYIELYKLMYDRLVNYHGLNNLIWVWNALDPDWYPGDEYVDVLSYDYYPMKYKHGTADEYLAKIQAATDKAKLYAISENGALPNVVKLEEEKSLWSWWCTWNGDFTVAADGKSYSESNTSLDSLKLYYNNPYTITRDELPSFKVSQ
;
A
#
# COMPACT_ATOMS: atom_id res chain seq x y z
N MET A 1 -32.74 -55.24 34.39
CA MET A 1 -32.42 -54.46 33.18
C MET A 1 -31.24 -53.52 33.49
N LYS A 2 -30.01 -53.94 33.14
CA LYS A 2 -28.79 -53.16 33.35
C LYS A 2 -28.60 -52.25 32.12
N LYS A 3 -28.65 -50.95 32.33
CA LYS A 3 -28.30 -49.97 31.29
C LYS A 3 -26.78 -49.88 31.18
N ILE A 4 -26.26 -50.31 30.04
CA ILE A 4 -24.84 -50.11 29.65
C ILE A 4 -24.72 -48.68 29.09
N PHE A 5 -24.01 -47.82 29.79
CA PHE A 5 -23.58 -46.52 29.25
C PHE A 5 -22.32 -46.73 28.38
N LEU A 6 -22.49 -46.57 27.10
CA LEU A 6 -21.36 -46.55 26.14
C LEU A 6 -20.72 -45.13 26.16
N ILE A 7 -19.58 -45.02 26.81
CA ILE A 7 -18.80 -43.76 26.82
C ILE A 7 -18.02 -43.79 25.49
N LEU A 8 -18.45 -42.93 24.55
CA LEU A 8 -17.75 -42.67 23.29
C LEU A 8 -16.55 -41.80 23.59
N PHE A 9 -15.36 -42.39 23.70
CA PHE A 9 -14.11 -41.61 23.72
C PHE A 9 -13.85 -41.04 22.32
N VAL A 10 -14.18 -39.75 22.10
CA VAL A 10 -13.72 -39.02 20.93
C VAL A 10 -12.24 -38.72 21.16
N PHE A 11 -11.38 -39.51 20.52
CA PHE A 11 -9.97 -39.15 20.37
C PHE A 11 -9.89 -37.89 19.49
N LEU A 12 -9.84 -36.71 20.12
CA LEU A 12 -9.29 -35.54 19.45
C LEU A 12 -7.80 -35.78 19.24
N SER A 13 -7.42 -36.28 18.07
CA SER A 13 -6.05 -36.22 17.61
C SER A 13 -5.70 -34.73 17.45
N ALA A 14 -5.07 -34.14 18.46
CA ALA A 14 -4.37 -32.88 18.32
C ALA A 14 -3.25 -33.16 17.29
N PHE A 15 -3.46 -32.76 16.05
CA PHE A 15 -2.36 -32.64 15.10
C PHE A 15 -1.42 -31.59 15.68
N SER A 16 -0.30 -32.03 16.27
CA SER A 16 0.78 -31.16 16.69
C SER A 16 1.36 -30.56 15.41
N LEU A 17 1.03 -29.31 15.13
CA LEU A 17 1.68 -28.52 14.07
C LEU A 17 3.19 -28.55 14.37
N PHE A 18 4.00 -28.80 13.33
CA PHE A 18 5.44 -28.71 13.46
C PHE A 18 5.81 -27.28 13.84
N ALA A 19 6.49 -27.11 14.95
CA ALA A 19 7.06 -25.84 15.38
C ALA A 19 8.52 -26.05 15.73
N GLN A 20 9.38 -25.19 15.21
CA GLN A 20 10.81 -25.17 15.50
C GLN A 20 11.19 -23.77 15.96
N LYS A 21 11.74 -23.65 17.17
CA LYS A 21 12.29 -22.41 17.69
C LYS A 21 13.76 -22.30 17.31
N LEU A 22 14.17 -21.16 16.81
CA LEU A 22 15.50 -20.80 16.39
C LEU A 22 15.98 -19.62 17.25
N GLU A 23 17.02 -19.81 18.04
CA GLU A 23 17.58 -18.77 18.90
C GLU A 23 18.46 -17.84 18.06
N ALA A 24 18.40 -16.54 18.33
CA ALA A 24 19.12 -15.53 17.55
C ALA A 24 20.63 -15.63 17.71
N GLU A 25 21.10 -15.93 18.93
CA GLU A 25 22.52 -16.06 19.26
C GLU A 25 23.20 -17.30 18.64
N ASP A 26 22.42 -18.28 18.18
CA ASP A 26 22.93 -19.47 17.48
C ASP A 26 23.08 -19.22 15.95
N GLY A 27 22.67 -18.05 15.45
CA GLY A 27 22.79 -17.68 14.05
C GLY A 27 24.08 -16.93 13.70
N ASP A 28 24.33 -16.82 12.39
CA ASP A 28 25.43 -16.02 11.85
C ASP A 28 25.06 -14.52 11.90
N ALA A 29 25.61 -13.80 12.89
CA ALA A 29 25.37 -12.39 13.11
C ALA A 29 26.36 -11.50 12.31
N TYR A 30 25.85 -10.51 11.60
CA TYR A 30 26.63 -9.50 10.89
C TYR A 30 26.30 -8.09 11.41
N SER A 31 27.33 -7.34 11.80
CA SER A 31 27.20 -5.99 12.38
C SER A 31 26.17 -5.91 13.53
N ALA A 32 26.05 -6.99 14.30
CA ALA A 32 25.15 -7.13 15.44
C ALA A 32 25.89 -7.77 16.61
N LYS A 33 25.42 -7.60 17.84
CA LYS A 33 26.10 -8.10 19.04
C LYS A 33 25.18 -8.95 19.89
N THR A 34 25.67 -10.08 20.36
CA THR A 34 24.98 -10.88 21.38
C THR A 34 25.06 -10.16 22.74
N ALA A 35 23.94 -10.13 23.45
CA ALA A 35 23.78 -9.52 24.77
C ALA A 35 22.86 -10.37 25.65
N SER A 36 22.81 -10.04 26.95
CA SER A 36 22.01 -10.78 27.96
C SER A 36 21.53 -9.89 29.11
N SER A 37 21.54 -8.57 28.93
CA SER A 37 21.19 -7.60 29.97
C SER A 37 19.67 -7.36 30.13
N ILE A 38 18.87 -7.56 29.06
CA ILE A 38 17.41 -7.43 29.10
C ILE A 38 16.83 -8.78 29.54
N SER A 39 15.97 -8.80 30.54
CA SER A 39 15.34 -10.02 31.04
C SER A 39 14.28 -10.57 30.10
N GLY A 40 14.01 -11.89 30.19
CA GLY A 40 12.91 -12.55 29.47
C GLY A 40 13.27 -13.15 28.12
N PHE A 41 14.56 -13.12 27.71
CA PHE A 41 15.04 -13.85 26.56
C PHE A 41 15.08 -15.38 26.81
N SER A 42 15.10 -16.15 25.75
CA SER A 42 15.35 -17.59 25.77
C SER A 42 16.79 -17.90 25.38
N GLY A 43 17.18 -19.19 25.47
CA GLY A 43 18.55 -19.59 25.11
C GLY A 43 19.61 -19.01 26.04
N LYS A 44 20.71 -18.54 25.47
CA LYS A 44 21.90 -18.01 26.16
C LYS A 44 21.99 -16.49 26.11
N GLY A 45 21.15 -15.83 25.31
CA GLY A 45 21.17 -14.40 25.08
C GLY A 45 20.24 -14.01 23.96
N TYR A 46 20.45 -12.82 23.43
CA TYR A 46 19.72 -12.25 22.31
C TYR A 46 20.69 -11.43 21.44
N VAL A 47 20.27 -10.98 20.27
CA VAL A 47 21.09 -10.16 19.38
C VAL A 47 20.55 -8.74 19.30
N ASP A 48 21.43 -7.76 19.62
CA ASP A 48 21.13 -6.33 19.47
C ASP A 48 21.42 -5.86 18.05
N PHE A 49 20.43 -5.22 17.43
CA PHE A 49 20.58 -4.56 16.14
C PHE A 49 20.88 -3.08 16.28
N LEU A 50 21.82 -2.61 15.46
CA LEU A 50 22.12 -1.19 15.31
C LEU A 50 21.17 -0.55 14.29
N PRO A 51 20.79 0.73 14.47
CA PRO A 51 20.00 1.46 13.47
C PRO A 51 20.71 1.51 12.12
N GLY A 52 19.95 1.39 11.01
CA GLY A 52 20.50 1.66 9.67
C GLY A 52 20.41 0.51 8.66
N GLY A 53 19.78 -0.62 9.00
CA GLY A 53 19.42 -1.67 8.03
C GLY A 53 20.58 -2.57 7.56
N SER A 54 21.79 -2.42 8.10
CA SER A 54 22.96 -3.24 7.74
C SER A 54 23.18 -4.43 8.67
N SER A 55 22.60 -4.42 9.87
CA SER A 55 22.74 -5.49 10.86
C SER A 55 21.76 -6.61 10.59
N PHE A 56 22.20 -7.85 10.53
CA PHE A 56 21.32 -9.00 10.37
C PHE A 56 21.84 -10.25 11.10
N VAL A 57 20.94 -11.20 11.31
CA VAL A 57 21.23 -12.58 11.72
C VAL A 57 20.68 -13.52 10.66
N LYS A 58 21.48 -14.51 10.24
CA LYS A 58 21.07 -15.58 9.31
C LYS A 58 21.08 -16.91 10.07
N ILE A 59 19.95 -17.62 10.08
CA ILE A 59 19.78 -18.89 10.79
C ILE A 59 19.34 -19.95 9.79
N THR A 60 19.97 -21.13 9.84
CA THR A 60 19.60 -22.28 9.02
C THR A 60 18.61 -23.17 9.78
N PHE A 61 17.57 -23.64 9.12
CA PHE A 61 16.56 -24.55 9.68
C PHE A 61 16.13 -25.62 8.67
N LYS A 62 15.34 -26.60 9.11
CA LYS A 62 14.86 -27.69 8.24
C LYS A 62 13.35 -27.87 8.34
N THR A 63 12.71 -28.01 7.21
CA THR A 63 11.29 -28.40 7.09
C THR A 63 11.18 -29.91 6.88
N LYS A 64 10.12 -30.52 7.47
CA LYS A 64 9.86 -31.96 7.35
C LYS A 64 9.05 -32.34 6.12
N LYS A 65 8.29 -31.40 5.57
CA LYS A 65 7.46 -31.57 4.36
C LYS A 65 7.31 -30.25 3.62
N SER A 66 6.86 -30.31 2.37
CA SER A 66 6.45 -29.13 1.61
C SER A 66 5.11 -28.62 2.15
N SER A 67 5.08 -27.38 2.66
CA SER A 67 3.89 -26.76 3.27
C SER A 67 4.06 -25.25 3.37
N ASN A 68 2.97 -24.54 3.73
CA ASN A 68 3.08 -23.15 4.17
C ASN A 68 3.61 -23.11 5.60
N TYR A 69 4.57 -22.21 5.84
CA TYR A 69 5.14 -21.98 7.16
C TYR A 69 4.96 -20.51 7.55
N ALA A 70 4.50 -20.30 8.77
CA ALA A 70 4.44 -18.99 9.41
C ALA A 70 5.66 -18.78 10.31
N PHE A 71 6.03 -17.53 10.53
CA PHE A 71 7.19 -17.15 11.31
C PHE A 71 6.75 -16.24 12.45
N LYS A 72 7.08 -16.63 13.69
CA LYS A 72 6.71 -15.88 14.89
C LYS A 72 7.99 -15.33 15.54
N LEU A 73 8.11 -14.01 15.57
CA LEU A 73 9.27 -13.28 16.05
C LEU A 73 9.12 -12.96 17.54
N THR A 74 10.13 -13.23 18.37
CA THR A 74 10.25 -12.77 19.75
C THR A 74 11.32 -11.70 19.86
N TYR A 75 10.96 -10.52 20.40
CA TYR A 75 11.81 -9.34 20.39
C TYR A 75 11.54 -8.38 21.57
N SER A 76 12.48 -7.47 21.79
CA SER A 76 12.31 -6.25 22.60
C SER A 76 12.64 -5.04 21.73
N ALA A 77 11.86 -3.97 21.79
CA ALA A 77 12.06 -2.78 20.97
C ALA A 77 11.88 -1.50 21.80
N ASP A 78 12.76 -0.53 21.56
CA ASP A 78 12.75 0.77 22.22
C ASP A 78 11.44 1.54 21.96
N SER A 79 10.98 2.31 22.95
CA SER A 79 9.81 3.17 22.83
C SER A 79 10.11 4.56 22.26
N GLU A 80 11.38 4.98 22.26
CA GLU A 80 11.75 6.33 21.86
C GLU A 80 11.65 6.56 20.33
N LYS A 81 11.91 5.51 19.55
CA LYS A 81 11.88 5.59 18.07
C LYS A 81 11.20 4.36 17.47
N PRO A 82 10.42 4.55 16.41
CA PRO A 82 9.83 3.42 15.69
C PRO A 82 10.90 2.44 15.21
N SER A 83 10.70 1.16 15.52
CA SER A 83 11.56 0.07 15.08
C SER A 83 10.83 -0.80 14.06
N ALA A 84 11.58 -1.42 13.14
CA ALA A 84 11.05 -2.36 12.16
C ALA A 84 12.06 -3.46 11.85
N VAL A 85 11.53 -4.66 11.63
CA VAL A 85 12.26 -5.84 11.16
C VAL A 85 12.03 -6.04 9.67
N LYS A 86 13.05 -6.50 8.94
CA LYS A 86 12.91 -7.08 7.60
C LYS A 86 13.29 -8.56 7.70
N VAL A 87 12.46 -9.43 7.10
CA VAL A 87 12.71 -10.88 7.09
C VAL A 87 12.75 -11.38 5.64
N GLU A 88 13.75 -12.22 5.37
CA GLU A 88 13.95 -12.88 4.09
C GLU A 88 14.08 -14.40 4.34
N ILE A 89 13.50 -15.21 3.46
CA ILE A 89 13.60 -16.68 3.50
C ILE A 89 14.29 -17.13 2.21
N ASP A 90 15.39 -17.87 2.32
CA ASP A 90 16.20 -18.32 1.18
C ASP A 90 16.60 -17.14 0.26
N ASP A 91 16.99 -16.04 0.90
CA ASP A 91 17.35 -14.76 0.27
C ASP A 91 16.20 -14.11 -0.56
N LYS A 92 14.94 -14.61 -0.41
CA LYS A 92 13.73 -14.00 -0.96
C LYS A 92 13.00 -13.17 0.10
N TYR A 93 12.52 -12.01 -0.31
CA TYR A 93 11.78 -11.11 0.57
C TYR A 93 10.50 -11.77 1.10
N LEU A 94 10.31 -11.77 2.41
CA LEU A 94 9.09 -12.23 3.06
C LEU A 94 8.20 -11.07 3.52
N VAL A 95 8.76 -10.19 4.35
CA VAL A 95 8.00 -9.08 4.95
C VAL A 95 8.94 -8.07 5.59
N THR A 96 8.53 -6.81 5.61
CA THR A 96 9.00 -5.81 6.59
C THR A 96 7.85 -5.47 7.52
N GLN A 97 8.13 -5.36 8.82
CA GLN A 97 7.09 -5.18 9.81
C GLN A 97 7.54 -4.18 10.87
N LYS A 98 6.65 -3.20 11.18
CA LYS A 98 6.83 -2.32 12.33
C LYS A 98 6.75 -3.14 13.62
N LEU A 99 7.63 -2.87 14.56
CA LEU A 99 7.67 -3.49 15.87
C LEU A 99 7.00 -2.58 16.90
N GLN A 100 6.17 -3.19 17.75
CA GLN A 100 5.64 -2.50 18.91
C GLN A 100 6.71 -2.35 19.99
N ALA A 101 6.73 -1.21 20.67
CA ALA A 101 7.65 -0.98 21.78
C ALA A 101 7.45 -2.00 22.89
N SER A 102 8.54 -2.54 23.43
CA SER A 102 8.53 -3.47 24.56
C SER A 102 9.85 -3.45 25.29
N ALA A 103 9.84 -3.24 26.60
CA ALA A 103 11.03 -3.25 27.43
C ALA A 103 11.56 -4.67 27.74
N SER A 104 10.86 -5.72 27.33
CA SER A 104 11.24 -7.12 27.56
C SER A 104 10.79 -8.01 26.39
N PHE A 105 11.30 -9.25 26.33
CA PHE A 105 10.97 -10.22 25.28
C PHE A 105 9.59 -10.89 25.47
N THR A 106 8.59 -10.09 25.80
CA THR A 106 7.18 -10.55 25.93
C THR A 106 6.39 -10.42 24.63
N ASN A 107 6.84 -9.59 23.69
CA ASN A 107 6.21 -9.40 22.40
C ASN A 107 6.52 -10.56 21.47
N ASN A 108 5.47 -11.23 21.04
CA ASN A 108 5.50 -12.25 20.01
C ASN A 108 4.72 -11.73 18.82
N PHE A 109 5.36 -11.64 17.67
CA PHE A 109 4.74 -11.15 16.46
C PHE A 109 4.69 -12.25 15.40
N LEU A 110 3.49 -12.51 14.85
CA LEU A 110 3.30 -13.46 13.77
C LEU A 110 3.51 -12.74 12.43
N LEU A 111 4.60 -13.10 11.75
CA LEU A 111 4.95 -12.59 10.43
C LEU A 111 4.13 -13.29 9.33
N ASN A 112 4.41 -12.95 8.09
CA ASN A 112 3.78 -13.55 6.92
C ASN A 112 4.13 -15.06 6.76
N THR A 113 3.47 -15.75 5.81
CA THR A 113 3.75 -17.15 5.48
C THR A 113 4.61 -17.29 4.24
N ALA A 114 5.45 -18.33 4.19
CA ALA A 114 6.15 -18.76 2.99
C ALA A 114 5.79 -20.21 2.66
N LEU A 115 5.60 -20.52 1.36
CA LEU A 115 5.54 -21.90 0.87
C LEU A 115 6.97 -22.42 0.75
N LEU A 116 7.31 -23.44 1.55
CA LEU A 116 8.65 -24.04 1.56
C LEU A 116 8.56 -25.52 1.19
N GLU A 117 9.50 -25.98 0.40
CA GLU A 117 9.69 -27.38 0.09
C GLU A 117 10.24 -28.13 1.32
N LYS A 118 10.17 -29.46 1.30
CA LYS A 118 10.87 -30.28 2.29
C LYS A 118 12.38 -30.11 2.12
N GLY A 119 13.10 -29.68 3.15
CA GLY A 119 14.55 -29.52 3.04
C GLY A 119 15.15 -28.52 4.02
N GLN A 120 16.33 -28.07 3.68
CA GLN A 120 17.09 -27.07 4.44
C GLN A 120 16.78 -25.69 3.87
N HIS A 121 16.53 -24.73 4.75
CA HIS A 121 16.20 -23.34 4.45
C HIS A 121 17.00 -22.39 5.32
N THR A 122 17.01 -21.12 4.95
CA THR A 122 17.59 -20.03 5.74
C THR A 122 16.56 -18.95 6.04
N VAL A 123 16.57 -18.41 7.25
CA VAL A 123 15.87 -17.19 7.61
C VAL A 123 16.89 -16.11 7.92
N LYS A 124 16.74 -14.95 7.29
CA LYS A 124 17.56 -13.76 7.55
C LYS A 124 16.69 -12.69 8.18
N VAL A 125 17.05 -12.30 9.41
CA VAL A 125 16.36 -11.27 10.20
C VAL A 125 17.26 -10.05 10.22
N THR A 126 16.78 -8.93 9.67
CA THR A 126 17.53 -7.67 9.52
C THR A 126 16.95 -6.58 10.41
N GLY A 127 17.81 -5.86 11.12
CA GLY A 127 17.48 -4.64 11.84
C GLY A 127 17.20 -3.50 10.86
N TYR A 128 16.00 -3.49 10.25
CA TYR A 128 15.65 -2.59 9.14
C TYR A 128 15.58 -1.12 9.59
N ARG A 129 14.96 -0.86 10.76
CA ARG A 129 14.79 0.49 11.31
C ARG A 129 14.81 0.48 12.83
N GLY A 130 15.29 1.58 13.44
CA GLY A 130 15.31 1.78 14.89
C GLY A 130 16.30 0.87 15.62
N LYS A 131 16.21 0.89 16.95
CA LYS A 131 17.02 0.05 17.85
C LYS A 131 16.10 -0.98 18.49
N TRP A 132 16.44 -2.26 18.35
CA TRP A 132 15.70 -3.36 18.93
C TRP A 132 16.55 -4.61 19.08
N SER A 133 16.09 -5.55 19.88
CA SER A 133 16.81 -6.78 20.23
C SER A 133 16.00 -7.99 19.80
N PHE A 134 16.64 -8.92 19.12
CA PHE A 134 16.06 -10.15 18.59
C PHE A 134 16.42 -11.35 19.47
N ASP A 135 15.41 -12.01 20.04
CA ASP A 135 15.59 -13.20 20.88
C ASP A 135 15.50 -14.47 20.04
N SER A 136 14.39 -14.69 19.38
CA SER A 136 14.16 -15.94 18.66
C SER A 136 13.12 -15.81 17.57
N ILE A 137 13.13 -16.73 16.62
CA ILE A 137 12.08 -16.89 15.62
C ILE A 137 11.59 -18.33 15.63
N GLU A 138 10.25 -18.50 15.73
CA GLU A 138 9.61 -19.79 15.70
C GLU A 138 9.04 -20.05 14.31
N VAL A 139 9.45 -21.16 13.68
CA VAL A 139 8.95 -21.61 12.37
C VAL A 139 7.80 -22.59 12.63
N ILE A 140 6.59 -22.22 12.20
CA ILE A 140 5.35 -22.94 12.49
C ILE A 140 4.73 -23.38 11.18
N GLU A 141 4.41 -24.67 11.05
CA GLU A 141 3.62 -25.12 9.92
C GLU A 141 2.22 -24.49 10.00
N ALA A 142 1.82 -23.77 8.93
CA ALA A 142 0.61 -22.97 8.92
C ALA A 142 -0.57 -23.74 8.34
N ASP A 143 -1.63 -23.91 9.14
CA ASP A 143 -2.93 -24.35 8.67
C ASP A 143 -3.78 -23.21 8.08
N ASP A 144 -4.92 -23.54 7.47
CA ASP A 144 -5.81 -22.54 6.86
C ASP A 144 -6.30 -21.50 7.85
N LYS A 145 -6.46 -21.87 9.14
CA LYS A 145 -6.90 -20.95 10.19
C LYS A 145 -5.83 -19.92 10.49
N LEU A 146 -4.58 -20.34 10.62
CA LEU A 146 -3.43 -19.45 10.87
C LEU A 146 -3.19 -18.52 9.66
N ILE A 147 -3.26 -19.06 8.44
CA ILE A 147 -3.17 -18.29 7.20
C ILE A 147 -4.29 -17.23 7.16
N SER A 148 -5.52 -17.61 7.51
CA SER A 148 -6.65 -16.68 7.55
C SER A 148 -6.46 -15.57 8.57
N GLN A 149 -5.90 -15.84 9.74
CA GLN A 149 -5.59 -14.82 10.75
C GLN A 149 -4.57 -13.79 10.25
N ILE A 150 -3.50 -14.26 9.58
CA ILE A 150 -2.46 -13.39 9.00
C ILE A 150 -3.03 -12.51 7.88
N LYS A 151 -3.98 -13.05 7.10
CA LYS A 151 -4.58 -12.37 5.93
C LYS A 151 -5.87 -11.60 6.23
N ASN A 152 -6.35 -11.59 7.48
CA ASN A 152 -7.62 -10.94 7.81
C ASN A 152 -7.49 -9.42 7.73
N LYS A 153 -7.99 -8.86 6.63
CA LYS A 153 -8.02 -7.42 6.35
C LYS A 153 -9.47 -6.97 6.23
N ARG A 154 -9.76 -5.76 6.70
CA ARG A 154 -11.09 -5.16 6.63
C ARG A 154 -10.98 -3.70 6.24
N LEU A 155 -12.01 -3.19 5.57
CA LEU A 155 -12.15 -1.76 5.34
C LEU A 155 -12.25 -1.01 6.66
N VAL A 156 -11.58 0.14 6.73
CA VAL A 156 -11.57 1.01 7.92
C VAL A 156 -12.91 1.70 8.10
N ASN A 157 -13.64 1.97 7.03
CA ASN A 157 -15.01 2.48 7.11
C ASN A 157 -16.00 1.32 7.38
N PRO A 158 -16.59 1.21 8.59
CA PRO A 158 -17.52 0.14 8.90
C PRO A 158 -18.84 0.24 8.11
N ASN A 159 -19.13 1.41 7.53
CA ASN A 159 -20.33 1.68 6.73
C ASN A 159 -20.06 1.57 5.22
N ALA A 160 -18.93 1.00 4.81
CA ALA A 160 -18.58 0.84 3.41
C ALA A 160 -19.68 0.12 2.64
N ILE A 161 -19.97 0.60 1.41
CA ILE A 161 -20.98 -0.02 0.55
C ILE A 161 -20.57 -1.46 0.15
N PRO A 162 -21.53 -2.34 -0.15
CA PRO A 162 -21.24 -3.72 -0.51
C PRO A 162 -20.27 -3.88 -1.69
N GLU A 163 -20.35 -3.00 -2.69
CA GLU A 163 -19.46 -2.99 -3.85
C GLU A 163 -18.01 -2.70 -3.43
N SER A 164 -17.78 -1.76 -2.49
CA SER A 164 -16.44 -1.48 -1.96
C SER A 164 -15.90 -2.65 -1.16
N GLN A 165 -16.74 -3.29 -0.36
CA GLN A 165 -16.37 -4.49 0.40
C GLN A 165 -15.98 -5.64 -0.55
N LYS A 166 -16.79 -5.88 -1.59
CA LYS A 166 -16.56 -6.94 -2.58
C LYS A 166 -15.27 -6.70 -3.38
N LEU A 167 -15.00 -5.46 -3.79
CA LEU A 167 -13.74 -5.10 -4.44
C LEU A 167 -12.55 -5.34 -3.50
N PHE A 168 -12.64 -4.87 -2.26
CA PHE A 168 -11.56 -5.03 -1.28
C PHE A 168 -11.27 -6.50 -0.96
N GLU A 169 -12.30 -7.33 -0.80
CA GLU A 169 -12.16 -8.77 -0.61
C GLU A 169 -11.48 -9.45 -1.80
N TYR A 170 -11.84 -9.05 -3.02
CA TYR A 170 -11.18 -9.55 -4.23
C TYR A 170 -9.69 -9.19 -4.25
N LEU A 171 -9.34 -7.93 -3.96
CA LEU A 171 -7.94 -7.51 -3.87
C LEU A 171 -7.17 -8.31 -2.81
N CYS A 172 -7.79 -8.58 -1.66
CA CYS A 172 -7.20 -9.44 -0.63
C CYS A 172 -6.97 -10.88 -1.11
N GLN A 173 -7.92 -11.44 -1.87
CA GLN A 173 -7.80 -12.80 -2.41
C GLN A 173 -6.72 -12.91 -3.48
N MET A 174 -6.52 -11.86 -4.27
CA MET A 174 -5.54 -11.83 -5.36
C MET A 174 -4.12 -11.49 -4.90
N GLN A 175 -3.93 -10.96 -3.70
CA GLN A 175 -2.61 -10.61 -3.19
C GLN A 175 -1.65 -11.82 -3.20
N GLY A 176 -0.51 -11.68 -3.91
CA GLY A 176 0.47 -12.75 -4.12
C GLY A 176 0.07 -13.81 -5.16
N LYS A 177 -1.06 -13.60 -5.87
CA LYS A 177 -1.53 -14.51 -6.93
C LYS A 177 -1.67 -13.82 -8.28
N GLY A 178 -1.65 -12.50 -8.31
CA GLY A 178 -1.75 -11.69 -9.51
C GLY A 178 -1.66 -10.22 -9.16
N ILE A 179 -1.39 -9.40 -10.17
CA ILE A 179 -1.31 -7.95 -10.04
C ILE A 179 -2.21 -7.29 -11.09
N LEU A 180 -3.04 -6.33 -10.68
CA LEU A 180 -3.92 -5.62 -11.59
C LEU A 180 -3.13 -4.56 -12.38
N SER A 181 -3.34 -4.53 -13.70
CA SER A 181 -2.82 -3.48 -14.56
C SER A 181 -3.61 -2.18 -14.37
N GLY A 182 -2.93 -1.04 -14.40
CA GLY A 182 -3.58 0.26 -14.26
C GLY A 182 -2.94 1.34 -15.11
N GLN A 183 -3.74 2.36 -15.42
CA GLN A 183 -3.35 3.51 -16.24
C GLN A 183 -4.03 4.79 -15.75
N GLN A 184 -3.24 5.83 -15.48
CA GLN A 184 -3.72 7.19 -15.26
C GLN A 184 -4.08 7.82 -16.62
N ILE A 185 -5.16 8.61 -16.66
CA ILE A 185 -5.51 9.41 -17.83
C ILE A 185 -5.31 10.89 -17.56
N TYR A 186 -5.03 11.65 -18.63
CA TYR A 186 -4.94 13.09 -18.56
C TYR A 186 -6.32 13.76 -18.70
N GLY A 187 -6.78 14.38 -17.62
CA GLY A 187 -8.10 14.99 -17.55
C GLY A 187 -9.19 13.98 -17.91
N GLN A 188 -10.12 14.36 -18.79
CA GLN A 188 -11.21 13.50 -19.27
C GLN A 188 -10.89 12.73 -20.57
N ASN A 189 -9.66 12.83 -21.06
CA ASN A 189 -9.21 12.14 -22.28
C ASN A 189 -8.85 10.69 -21.96
N THR A 190 -9.27 9.76 -22.79
CA THR A 190 -8.99 8.32 -22.65
C THR A 190 -7.97 7.82 -23.69
N GLN A 191 -7.13 8.72 -24.19
CA GLN A 191 -6.16 8.36 -25.23
C GLN A 191 -5.17 7.31 -24.74
N GLU A 192 -4.72 7.38 -23.48
CA GLU A 192 -3.84 6.38 -22.89
C GLU A 192 -4.45 4.98 -22.94
N ILE A 193 -5.76 4.85 -22.63
CA ILE A 193 -6.49 3.57 -22.68
C ILE A 193 -6.55 3.04 -24.12
N LYS A 194 -6.85 3.91 -25.10
CA LYS A 194 -6.91 3.52 -26.52
C LYS A 194 -5.55 3.07 -27.04
N THR A 195 -4.49 3.78 -26.62
CA THR A 195 -3.11 3.46 -26.98
C THR A 195 -2.68 2.11 -26.43
N LEU A 196 -2.99 1.82 -25.16
CA LEU A 196 -2.70 0.52 -24.55
C LEU A 196 -3.49 -0.60 -25.22
N LEU A 197 -4.78 -0.41 -25.48
CA LEU A 197 -5.60 -1.39 -26.21
C LEU A 197 -5.04 -1.70 -27.59
N ALA A 198 -4.62 -0.66 -28.34
CA ALA A 198 -4.02 -0.85 -29.64
C ALA A 198 -2.67 -1.57 -29.58
N ALA A 199 -1.86 -1.30 -28.55
CA ALA A 199 -0.53 -1.86 -28.38
C ALA A 199 -0.53 -3.31 -27.87
N THR A 200 -1.47 -3.66 -26.96
CA THR A 200 -1.46 -4.92 -26.22
C THR A 200 -2.66 -5.83 -26.53
N GLY A 201 -3.74 -5.29 -27.09
CA GLY A 201 -5.04 -5.97 -27.22
C GLY A 201 -5.83 -6.02 -25.92
N LYS A 202 -5.37 -5.39 -24.84
CA LYS A 202 -5.94 -5.46 -23.49
C LYS A 202 -6.28 -4.06 -22.94
N ASN A 203 -7.35 -3.97 -22.15
CA ASN A 203 -7.64 -2.78 -21.36
C ASN A 203 -7.09 -2.96 -19.94
N PRO A 204 -6.48 -1.93 -19.32
CA PRO A 204 -6.04 -2.02 -17.92
C PRO A 204 -7.23 -2.29 -16.99
N ALA A 205 -6.99 -3.03 -15.90
CA ALA A 205 -8.01 -3.31 -14.90
C ALA A 205 -8.44 -2.04 -14.15
N VAL A 206 -7.49 -1.15 -13.87
CA VAL A 206 -7.65 0.06 -13.06
C VAL A 206 -7.50 1.31 -13.92
N LEU A 207 -8.51 2.18 -13.89
CA LEU A 207 -8.45 3.52 -14.46
C LEU A 207 -8.11 4.52 -13.38
N GLY A 208 -7.00 5.26 -13.54
CA GLY A 208 -6.62 6.37 -12.69
C GLY A 208 -7.18 7.70 -13.21
N ILE A 209 -7.78 8.47 -12.33
CA ILE A 209 -8.28 9.83 -12.59
C ILE A 209 -7.74 10.80 -11.56
N ASP A 210 -7.71 12.09 -11.91
CA ASP A 210 -7.26 13.16 -11.02
C ASP A 210 -8.31 14.26 -10.94
N LEU A 211 -8.73 14.62 -9.72
CA LEU A 211 -9.71 15.69 -9.50
C LEU A 211 -9.08 17.10 -9.45
N ILE A 212 -7.85 17.27 -9.92
CA ILE A 212 -7.11 18.54 -9.89
C ILE A 212 -7.93 19.72 -10.39
N ASP A 213 -8.64 19.60 -11.53
CA ASP A 213 -9.40 20.68 -12.17
C ASP A 213 -10.73 20.99 -11.48
N PHE A 214 -11.08 20.28 -10.42
CA PHE A 214 -12.19 20.59 -9.53
C PHE A 214 -11.77 21.38 -8.28
N SER A 215 -10.47 21.63 -8.08
CA SER A 215 -9.99 22.50 -7.01
C SER A 215 -10.59 23.91 -7.18
N PRO A 216 -11.23 24.50 -6.16
CA PRO A 216 -11.88 25.81 -6.29
C PRO A 216 -11.00 26.90 -6.87
N SER A 217 -9.75 27.00 -6.43
CA SER A 217 -8.79 27.97 -6.96
C SER A 217 -8.49 27.77 -8.46
N ARG A 218 -8.51 26.54 -8.98
CA ARG A 218 -8.40 26.29 -10.43
C ARG A 218 -9.67 26.67 -11.18
N VAL A 219 -10.84 26.38 -10.60
CA VAL A 219 -12.14 26.77 -11.16
C VAL A 219 -12.26 28.29 -11.24
N GLU A 220 -11.79 29.01 -10.23
CA GLU A 220 -11.72 30.51 -10.22
C GLU A 220 -10.84 31.04 -11.35
N HIS A 221 -9.84 30.29 -11.81
CA HIS A 221 -9.00 30.60 -12.98
C HIS A 221 -9.53 30.00 -14.30
N GLY A 222 -10.75 29.49 -14.32
CA GLY A 222 -11.40 29.00 -15.54
C GLY A 222 -11.16 27.52 -15.87
N ALA A 223 -10.49 26.75 -14.99
CA ALA A 223 -10.37 25.32 -15.18
C ALA A 223 -11.71 24.62 -15.02
N SER A 224 -11.86 23.47 -15.67
CA SER A 224 -13.06 22.64 -15.60
C SER A 224 -12.68 21.16 -15.69
N GLY A 225 -13.04 20.37 -14.68
CA GLY A 225 -12.92 18.92 -14.71
C GLY A 225 -13.88 18.23 -15.69
N GLY A 226 -14.77 18.99 -16.32
CA GLY A 226 -15.65 18.56 -17.40
C GLY A 226 -16.48 17.32 -17.04
N ARG A 227 -16.36 16.27 -17.86
CA ARG A 227 -17.10 15.01 -17.70
C ARG A 227 -16.29 13.88 -17.07
N LEU A 228 -15.23 14.17 -16.30
CA LEU A 228 -14.32 13.18 -15.75
C LEU A 228 -15.05 12.09 -14.94
N THR A 229 -16.01 12.47 -14.09
CA THR A 229 -16.80 11.50 -13.31
C THR A 229 -17.70 10.63 -14.21
N SER A 230 -18.14 11.13 -15.37
CA SER A 230 -18.87 10.33 -16.36
C SER A 230 -17.95 9.35 -17.10
N VAL A 231 -16.69 9.73 -17.34
CA VAL A 231 -15.64 8.83 -17.89
C VAL A 231 -15.38 7.71 -16.90
N ALA A 232 -15.18 8.03 -15.62
CA ALA A 232 -15.00 7.03 -14.57
C ALA A 232 -16.21 6.08 -14.46
N LYS A 233 -17.43 6.64 -14.45
CA LYS A 233 -18.66 5.82 -14.45
C LYS A 233 -18.72 4.87 -15.64
N LYS A 234 -18.45 5.36 -16.84
CA LYS A 234 -18.43 4.52 -18.05
C LYS A 234 -17.43 3.37 -17.91
N TYR A 235 -16.21 3.65 -17.42
CA TYR A 235 -15.20 2.63 -17.25
C TYR A 235 -15.60 1.55 -16.23
N TRP A 236 -16.23 1.96 -15.11
CA TRP A 236 -16.83 1.05 -14.14
C TRP A 236 -17.96 0.22 -14.75
N ASP A 237 -18.83 0.84 -15.55
CA ASP A 237 -19.93 0.12 -16.22
C ASP A 237 -19.43 -0.94 -17.20
N GLU A 238 -18.25 -0.73 -17.77
CA GLU A 238 -17.52 -1.66 -18.63
C GLU A 238 -16.68 -2.71 -17.84
N GLY A 239 -16.80 -2.76 -16.51
CA GLY A 239 -16.17 -3.74 -15.65
C GLY A 239 -14.81 -3.33 -15.04
N GLY A 240 -14.34 -2.10 -15.26
CA GLY A 240 -13.08 -1.63 -14.70
C GLY A 240 -13.18 -1.10 -13.27
N ILE A 241 -12.07 -0.88 -12.63
CA ILE A 241 -11.92 -0.32 -11.28
C ILE A 241 -11.45 1.13 -11.38
N ILE A 242 -11.86 1.97 -10.44
CA ILE A 242 -11.49 3.40 -10.42
C ILE A 242 -10.53 3.68 -9.27
N THR A 243 -9.34 4.22 -9.58
CA THR A 243 -8.49 4.90 -8.61
C THR A 243 -8.51 6.40 -8.85
N CYS A 244 -8.51 7.18 -7.79
CA CYS A 244 -8.68 8.62 -7.87
C CYS A 244 -7.65 9.33 -6.99
N ALA A 245 -6.87 10.21 -7.60
CA ALA A 245 -5.98 11.15 -6.92
C ALA A 245 -6.59 12.56 -6.93
N TRP A 246 -6.01 13.43 -6.15
CA TRP A 246 -6.31 14.85 -6.16
C TRP A 246 -5.01 15.65 -5.95
N HIS A 247 -4.46 16.17 -7.05
CA HIS A 247 -3.44 17.21 -6.97
C HIS A 247 -4.10 18.51 -6.53
N TRP A 248 -4.26 18.66 -5.24
CA TRP A 248 -4.99 19.76 -4.62
C TRP A 248 -4.26 21.08 -4.85
N ASN A 249 -4.74 21.86 -5.82
CA ASN A 249 -4.27 23.23 -6.02
C ASN A 249 -4.58 24.04 -4.76
N ALA A 250 -3.59 24.74 -4.20
CA ALA A 250 -3.73 25.42 -2.91
C ALA A 250 -4.97 26.33 -2.88
N PRO A 251 -5.71 26.32 -1.76
CA PRO A 251 -6.95 27.09 -1.64
C PRO A 251 -6.80 28.59 -1.83
N SER A 252 -5.60 29.13 -1.57
CA SER A 252 -5.26 30.54 -1.73
C SER A 252 -3.74 30.73 -1.83
N GLY A 253 -3.29 31.98 -1.96
CA GLY A 253 -1.87 32.33 -1.96
C GLY A 253 -1.10 31.81 -3.17
N LEU A 254 -1.79 31.59 -4.31
CA LEU A 254 -1.16 31.13 -5.54
C LEU A 254 -0.10 32.13 -6.02
N ILE A 255 1.02 31.59 -6.45
CA ILE A 255 2.08 32.32 -7.12
C ILE A 255 1.89 32.12 -8.62
N ASP A 256 1.89 33.21 -9.39
CA ASP A 256 1.82 33.16 -10.84
C ASP A 256 3.00 33.94 -11.42
N LYS A 257 4.04 33.22 -11.79
CA LYS A 257 5.27 33.78 -12.37
C LYS A 257 5.65 32.99 -13.61
N ASP A 258 6.22 33.65 -14.59
CA ASP A 258 6.77 32.99 -15.79
C ASP A 258 8.09 32.26 -15.46
N MET A 259 7.95 31.23 -14.62
CA MET A 259 9.03 30.36 -14.18
C MET A 259 8.50 28.91 -14.09
N PRO A 260 9.32 27.90 -14.39
CA PRO A 260 8.90 26.51 -14.30
C PRO A 260 8.31 26.16 -12.93
N GLU A 261 7.16 25.49 -12.95
CA GLU A 261 6.42 25.01 -11.78
C GLU A 261 6.03 26.13 -10.78
N MET A 262 5.85 27.36 -11.25
CA MET A 262 5.43 28.51 -10.44
C MET A 262 4.24 29.27 -11.06
N HIS A 263 3.49 28.64 -11.95
CA HIS A 263 2.24 29.19 -12.46
C HIS A 263 1.08 28.89 -11.53
N TRP A 264 -0.01 29.64 -11.62
CA TRP A 264 -1.22 29.41 -10.81
C TRP A 264 -1.74 27.96 -10.93
N TYR A 265 -1.56 27.34 -12.09
CA TYR A 265 -1.97 25.94 -12.32
C TYR A 265 -1.01 24.91 -11.69
N ASP A 266 0.16 25.33 -11.23
CA ASP A 266 1.11 24.54 -10.44
C ASP A 266 0.86 24.66 -8.93
N GLY A 267 -0.21 25.32 -8.52
CA GLY A 267 -0.52 25.64 -7.12
C GLY A 267 -0.60 24.46 -6.16
N PHE A 268 -0.53 23.21 -6.64
CA PHE A 268 -0.35 22.02 -5.83
C PHE A 268 1.11 21.86 -5.33
N ARG A 269 2.08 22.53 -5.98
CA ARG A 269 3.50 22.52 -5.59
C ARG A 269 3.81 23.51 -4.48
N THR A 270 4.69 23.13 -3.57
CA THR A 270 5.14 23.98 -2.44
C THR A 270 5.65 25.34 -2.90
N LYS A 271 6.39 25.40 -4.02
CA LYS A 271 6.97 26.66 -4.52
C LYS A 271 5.98 27.57 -5.28
N ALA A 272 4.81 27.03 -5.64
CA ALA A 272 3.78 27.76 -6.38
C ALA A 272 2.67 28.34 -5.47
N THR A 273 2.84 28.28 -4.16
CA THR A 273 1.88 28.86 -3.22
C THR A 273 2.54 29.32 -1.93
N THR A 274 1.92 30.31 -1.28
CA THR A 274 2.25 30.76 0.08
C THR A 274 1.27 30.24 1.12
N PHE A 275 0.32 29.36 0.72
CA PHE A 275 -0.70 28.82 1.61
C PHE A 275 -0.08 27.98 2.74
N ASP A 276 -0.38 28.36 3.98
CA ASP A 276 0.10 27.66 5.16
C ASP A 276 -1.02 26.90 5.88
N PHE A 277 -1.24 25.66 5.45
CA PHE A 277 -2.31 24.84 6.01
C PHE A 277 -2.13 24.50 7.50
N SER A 278 -0.88 24.61 8.05
CA SER A 278 -0.64 24.33 9.46
C SER A 278 -1.35 25.32 10.39
N LYS A 279 -1.68 26.50 9.90
CA LYS A 279 -2.51 27.46 10.65
C LYS A 279 -3.94 26.93 10.80
N GLY A 280 -4.52 26.39 9.71
CA GLY A 280 -5.84 25.78 9.74
C GLY A 280 -5.92 24.54 10.61
N ILE A 281 -4.85 23.72 10.66
CA ILE A 281 -4.79 22.56 11.56
C ILE A 281 -4.77 22.99 13.02
N LYS A 282 -4.13 24.10 13.35
CA LYS A 282 -4.00 24.60 14.73
C LYS A 282 -5.22 25.40 15.20
N ASP A 283 -5.91 26.07 14.28
CA ASP A 283 -7.04 26.95 14.58
C ASP A 283 -8.17 26.72 13.56
N HIS A 284 -9.24 26.07 14.00
CA HIS A 284 -10.41 25.76 13.18
C HIS A 284 -11.28 27.00 12.87
N GLU A 285 -11.05 28.13 13.51
CA GLU A 285 -11.72 29.39 13.19
C GLU A 285 -10.95 30.22 12.14
N SER A 286 -9.72 29.81 11.82
CA SER A 286 -8.87 30.49 10.84
C SER A 286 -9.45 30.49 9.43
N GLU A 287 -9.01 31.41 8.61
CA GLU A 287 -9.37 31.46 7.18
C GLU A 287 -8.80 30.23 6.44
N GLU A 288 -7.60 29.80 6.80
CA GLU A 288 -6.95 28.63 6.22
C GLU A 288 -7.79 27.35 6.46
N TYR A 289 -8.36 27.18 7.64
CA TYR A 289 -9.28 26.06 7.92
C TYR A 289 -10.54 26.12 7.06
N LYS A 290 -11.21 27.29 7.00
CA LYS A 290 -12.42 27.50 6.21
C LYS A 290 -12.20 27.21 4.73
N LEU A 291 -11.04 27.62 4.22
CA LEU A 291 -10.63 27.36 2.84
C LEU A 291 -10.35 25.88 2.58
N MET A 292 -9.71 25.16 3.48
CA MET A 292 -9.52 23.71 3.37
C MET A 292 -10.87 22.98 3.35
N ILE A 293 -11.80 23.34 4.23
CA ILE A 293 -13.13 22.72 4.27
C ILE A 293 -13.91 23.01 2.99
N ARG A 294 -13.88 24.26 2.48
CA ARG A 294 -14.48 24.65 1.21
C ARG A 294 -14.02 23.74 0.07
N ASP A 295 -12.73 23.52 -0.01
CA ASP A 295 -12.12 22.74 -1.10
C ASP A 295 -12.45 21.24 -0.96
N ILE A 296 -12.37 20.69 0.25
CA ILE A 296 -12.77 19.28 0.49
C ILE A 296 -14.24 19.09 0.15
N ASP A 297 -15.12 20.03 0.49
CA ASP A 297 -16.56 19.99 0.15
C ASP A 297 -16.80 20.07 -1.36
N ALA A 298 -15.98 20.82 -2.09
CA ALA A 298 -16.05 20.88 -3.55
C ALA A 298 -15.71 19.52 -4.19
N ILE A 299 -14.66 18.86 -3.70
CA ILE A 299 -14.28 17.51 -4.13
C ILE A 299 -15.30 16.47 -3.70
N ALA A 300 -15.87 16.58 -2.50
CA ALA A 300 -16.94 15.70 -2.04
C ALA A 300 -18.14 15.69 -2.99
N LYS A 301 -18.47 16.83 -3.63
CA LYS A 301 -19.54 16.89 -4.64
C LYS A 301 -19.26 15.98 -5.83
N GLN A 302 -18.00 15.90 -6.29
CA GLN A 302 -17.60 15.03 -7.39
C GLN A 302 -17.62 13.55 -6.97
N LEU A 303 -17.08 13.24 -5.81
CA LEU A 303 -17.08 11.88 -5.27
C LEU A 303 -18.51 11.37 -5.01
N LYS A 304 -19.46 12.25 -4.62
CA LYS A 304 -20.88 11.91 -4.47
C LYS A 304 -21.53 11.46 -5.77
N ILE A 305 -21.08 11.94 -6.93
CA ILE A 305 -21.60 11.47 -8.23
C ILE A 305 -21.26 9.98 -8.41
N LEU A 306 -20.04 9.56 -8.03
CA LEU A 306 -19.62 8.17 -8.07
C LEU A 306 -20.36 7.34 -7.00
N ALA A 307 -20.46 7.87 -5.77
CA ALA A 307 -21.14 7.21 -4.65
C ALA A 307 -22.63 6.92 -4.95
N LYS A 308 -23.35 7.86 -5.59
CA LYS A 308 -24.75 7.67 -6.01
C LYS A 308 -24.96 6.55 -7.05
N ASN A 309 -23.89 6.12 -7.71
CA ASN A 309 -23.89 5.02 -8.66
C ASN A 309 -23.24 3.75 -8.08
N ASN A 310 -23.04 3.68 -6.75
CA ASN A 310 -22.40 2.59 -6.04
C ASN A 310 -21.02 2.22 -6.61
N ILE A 311 -20.24 3.21 -7.05
CA ILE A 311 -18.92 3.02 -7.64
C ILE A 311 -17.86 3.06 -6.54
N PRO A 312 -17.18 1.96 -6.22
CA PRO A 312 -16.01 1.98 -5.34
C PRO A 312 -14.91 2.85 -5.92
N VAL A 313 -14.23 3.60 -5.08
CA VAL A 313 -13.09 4.44 -5.47
C VAL A 313 -11.90 4.12 -4.60
N LEU A 314 -10.79 3.68 -5.21
CA LEU A 314 -9.48 3.63 -4.55
C LEU A 314 -9.00 5.08 -4.41
N TRP A 315 -9.31 5.70 -3.26
CA TRP A 315 -9.09 7.13 -3.01
C TRP A 315 -7.71 7.41 -2.47
N ARG A 316 -6.88 8.11 -3.24
CA ARG A 316 -5.47 8.44 -2.93
C ARG A 316 -5.27 9.96 -2.81
N PRO A 317 -5.70 10.58 -1.71
CA PRO A 317 -5.52 12.01 -1.48
C PRO A 317 -4.10 12.34 -0.99
N ILE A 318 -3.71 13.61 -1.11
CA ILE A 318 -2.52 14.22 -0.51
C ILE A 318 -1.29 13.32 -0.50
N HIS A 319 -1.01 12.72 -1.66
CA HIS A 319 0.06 11.75 -1.87
C HIS A 319 1.46 12.40 -1.83
N GLU A 320 2.51 11.55 -1.75
CA GLU A 320 3.93 11.94 -1.81
C GLU A 320 4.36 13.02 -0.81
N ALA A 321 3.66 13.13 0.32
CA ALA A 321 3.82 14.24 1.26
C ALA A 321 5.23 14.37 1.84
N SER A 322 5.93 13.24 2.10
CA SER A 322 7.28 13.28 2.68
C SER A 322 8.34 13.84 1.73
N GLY A 323 8.04 13.91 0.43
CA GLY A 323 8.88 14.56 -0.58
C GLY A 323 8.90 16.08 -0.46
N LYS A 324 7.88 16.68 0.19
CA LYS A 324 7.74 18.12 0.46
C LYS A 324 7.68 19.00 -0.79
N TRP A 325 7.59 18.42 -1.98
CA TRP A 325 7.37 19.18 -3.22
C TRP A 325 5.92 19.60 -3.42
N PHE A 326 4.98 19.00 -2.69
CA PHE A 326 3.59 19.42 -2.61
C PHE A 326 3.32 20.15 -1.31
N TRP A 327 2.44 21.18 -1.35
CA TRP A 327 2.20 22.07 -0.21
C TRP A 327 1.70 21.32 1.04
N TRP A 328 0.95 20.26 0.89
CA TRP A 328 0.45 19.43 2.01
C TRP A 328 1.55 18.63 2.73
N GLY A 329 2.75 18.55 2.13
CA GLY A 329 3.94 17.97 2.78
C GLY A 329 4.88 19.02 3.39
N ALA A 330 4.70 20.30 3.09
CA ALA A 330 5.68 21.34 3.42
C ALA A 330 5.85 21.60 4.94
N LYS A 331 4.86 21.21 5.76
CA LYS A 331 4.81 21.55 7.20
C LYS A 331 5.07 20.35 8.11
N GLY A 332 5.61 19.26 7.58
CA GLY A 332 6.03 18.10 8.36
C GLY A 332 4.94 17.07 8.61
N PRO A 333 5.34 15.92 9.18
CA PRO A 333 4.47 14.75 9.32
C PRO A 333 3.27 15.00 10.25
N GLU A 334 3.45 15.70 11.35
CA GLU A 334 2.38 15.93 12.33
C GLU A 334 1.21 16.71 11.71
N ASN A 335 1.50 17.78 10.97
CA ASN A 335 0.47 18.58 10.30
C ASN A 335 -0.18 17.79 9.14
N TYR A 336 0.58 16.99 8.41
CA TYR A 336 0.04 16.12 7.36
C TYR A 336 -0.91 15.08 7.93
N ILE A 337 -0.52 14.41 9.02
CA ILE A 337 -1.34 13.40 9.68
C ILE A 337 -2.70 14.00 10.08
N GLU A 338 -2.71 15.18 10.68
CA GLU A 338 -3.96 15.84 11.05
C GLU A 338 -4.78 16.29 9.83
N LEU A 339 -4.14 16.74 8.74
CA LEU A 339 -4.83 17.02 7.48
C LEU A 339 -5.47 15.77 6.87
N TYR A 340 -4.79 14.62 6.93
CA TYR A 340 -5.34 13.34 6.44
C TYR A 340 -6.56 12.92 7.25
N LYS A 341 -6.49 13.01 8.58
CA LYS A 341 -7.62 12.73 9.49
C LYS A 341 -8.79 13.68 9.27
N LEU A 342 -8.52 14.98 9.13
CA LEU A 342 -9.55 15.98 8.81
C LEU A 342 -10.26 15.64 7.50
N MET A 343 -9.53 15.26 6.46
CA MET A 343 -10.11 14.89 5.17
C MET A 343 -10.94 13.60 5.29
N TYR A 344 -10.43 12.59 6.00
CA TYR A 344 -11.19 11.36 6.26
C TYR A 344 -12.51 11.69 6.98
N ASP A 345 -12.45 12.41 8.08
CA ASP A 345 -13.62 12.77 8.88
C ASP A 345 -14.64 13.56 8.05
N ARG A 346 -14.17 14.55 7.26
CA ARG A 346 -15.04 15.37 6.42
C ARG A 346 -15.71 14.56 5.30
N LEU A 347 -14.97 13.69 4.64
CA LEU A 347 -15.50 12.91 3.52
C LEU A 347 -16.39 11.74 3.99
N VAL A 348 -15.95 10.99 5.01
CA VAL A 348 -16.68 9.80 5.49
C VAL A 348 -17.78 10.17 6.47
N ASN A 349 -17.45 10.85 7.57
CA ASN A 349 -18.41 11.07 8.65
C ASN A 349 -19.38 12.21 8.35
N TYR A 350 -18.90 13.31 7.77
CA TYR A 350 -19.76 14.45 7.45
C TYR A 350 -20.53 14.27 6.12
N HIS A 351 -19.81 13.87 5.04
CA HIS A 351 -20.42 13.72 3.71
C HIS A 351 -21.04 12.35 3.45
N GLY A 352 -20.76 11.34 4.27
CA GLY A 352 -21.30 9.98 4.12
C GLY A 352 -20.78 9.26 2.88
N LEU A 353 -19.53 9.52 2.47
CA LEU A 353 -18.92 8.89 1.31
C LEU A 353 -18.41 7.48 1.67
N ASN A 354 -19.33 6.51 1.64
CA ASN A 354 -19.10 5.13 2.04
C ASN A 354 -18.56 4.25 0.90
N ASN A 355 -18.29 4.82 -0.26
CA ASN A 355 -17.73 4.13 -1.42
C ASN A 355 -16.21 4.25 -1.54
N LEU A 356 -15.54 4.96 -0.62
CA LEU A 356 -14.10 5.19 -0.66
C LEU A 356 -13.32 4.06 0.02
N ILE A 357 -12.30 3.55 -0.67
CA ILE A 357 -11.25 2.68 -0.13
C ILE A 357 -10.00 3.55 0.00
N TRP A 358 -9.53 3.76 1.21
CA TRP A 358 -8.50 4.76 1.52
C TRP A 358 -7.09 4.28 1.24
N VAL A 359 -6.42 4.91 0.29
CA VAL A 359 -5.06 4.60 -0.17
C VAL A 359 -4.10 5.66 0.35
N TRP A 360 -3.27 5.30 1.32
CA TRP A 360 -2.22 6.18 1.83
C TRP A 360 -0.95 6.07 0.98
N ASN A 361 -0.35 7.23 0.68
CA ASN A 361 0.85 7.35 -0.15
C ASN A 361 1.73 8.53 0.30
N ALA A 362 2.20 8.57 1.52
CA ALA A 362 3.11 9.64 1.93
C ALA A 362 4.59 9.32 1.71
N LEU A 363 4.91 8.11 1.22
CA LEU A 363 6.25 7.58 0.91
C LEU A 363 7.16 7.32 2.13
N ASP A 364 6.80 7.77 3.33
CA ASP A 364 7.61 7.58 4.53
C ASP A 364 6.75 7.16 5.72
N PRO A 365 7.14 6.09 6.46
CA PRO A 365 6.39 5.56 7.60
C PRO A 365 6.06 6.57 8.70
N ASP A 366 6.89 7.60 8.91
CA ASP A 366 6.65 8.62 9.93
C ASP A 366 5.45 9.53 9.62
N TRP A 367 4.94 9.45 8.39
CA TRP A 367 3.78 10.20 7.91
C TRP A 367 2.47 9.40 7.96
N TYR A 368 2.47 8.21 8.60
CA TYR A 368 1.32 7.33 8.62
C TYR A 368 0.24 7.82 9.60
N PRO A 369 -1.02 8.04 9.16
CA PRO A 369 -2.05 8.65 9.99
C PRO A 369 -2.68 7.71 11.02
N GLY A 370 -2.46 6.40 10.88
CA GLY A 370 -3.03 5.36 11.74
C GLY A 370 -3.83 4.32 10.98
N ASP A 371 -3.98 3.15 11.59
CA ASP A 371 -4.64 1.99 10.97
C ASP A 371 -6.13 2.18 10.74
N GLU A 372 -6.75 3.06 11.51
CA GLU A 372 -8.17 3.39 11.46
C GLU A 372 -8.56 4.30 10.30
N TYR A 373 -7.56 4.85 9.58
CA TYR A 373 -7.77 5.77 8.45
C TYR A 373 -7.33 5.19 7.10
N VAL A 374 -6.67 4.02 7.08
CA VAL A 374 -5.98 3.52 5.88
C VAL A 374 -6.34 2.07 5.60
N ASP A 375 -6.84 1.81 4.39
CA ASP A 375 -7.09 0.45 3.89
C ASP A 375 -5.89 -0.13 3.14
N VAL A 376 -5.22 0.70 2.34
CA VAL A 376 -4.14 0.32 1.42
C VAL A 376 -2.94 1.23 1.62
N LEU A 377 -1.76 0.64 1.74
CA LEU A 377 -0.48 1.34 1.69
C LEU A 377 0.02 1.36 0.26
N SER A 378 0.49 2.50 -0.24
CA SER A 378 0.99 2.56 -1.60
C SER A 378 2.28 3.37 -1.73
N TYR A 379 2.97 3.14 -2.84
CA TYR A 379 4.20 3.85 -3.19
C TYR A 379 4.18 4.23 -4.67
N ASP A 380 4.79 5.35 -5.01
CA ASP A 380 4.94 5.82 -6.38
C ASP A 380 6.34 5.45 -6.89
N TYR A 381 6.38 4.56 -7.89
CA TYR A 381 7.57 3.90 -8.37
C TYR A 381 8.06 4.51 -9.68
N TYR A 382 9.05 5.38 -9.58
CA TYR A 382 9.68 6.04 -10.74
C TYR A 382 11.17 5.63 -10.87
N PRO A 383 11.46 4.40 -11.30
CA PRO A 383 12.83 3.99 -11.56
C PRO A 383 13.39 4.69 -12.81
N MET A 384 14.70 4.58 -13.03
CA MET A 384 15.28 5.00 -14.30
C MET A 384 14.60 4.30 -15.47
N LYS A 385 14.54 4.96 -16.62
CA LYS A 385 13.98 4.41 -17.88
C LYS A 385 14.47 2.99 -18.12
N TYR A 386 13.57 2.08 -18.49
CA TYR A 386 13.86 0.67 -18.77
C TYR A 386 14.42 -0.15 -17.58
N LYS A 387 14.42 0.39 -16.38
CA LYS A 387 14.79 -0.36 -15.17
C LYS A 387 13.53 -0.98 -14.54
N HIS A 388 13.22 -2.19 -14.98
CA HIS A 388 12.08 -2.95 -14.50
C HIS A 388 12.49 -3.76 -13.26
N GLY A 389 12.12 -3.31 -12.07
CA GLY A 389 12.34 -3.99 -10.80
C GLY A 389 11.03 -4.51 -10.19
N THR A 390 11.13 -5.14 -9.03
CA THR A 390 9.97 -5.61 -8.24
C THR A 390 9.46 -4.57 -7.24
N ALA A 391 10.21 -3.47 -7.09
CA ALA A 391 9.93 -2.42 -6.12
C ALA A 391 9.89 -2.87 -4.65
N ASP A 392 10.59 -3.97 -4.29
CA ASP A 392 10.55 -4.56 -2.94
C ASP A 392 11.13 -3.64 -1.86
N GLU A 393 12.11 -2.81 -2.18
CA GLU A 393 12.64 -1.82 -1.24
C GLU A 393 11.57 -0.80 -0.82
N TYR A 394 10.69 -0.42 -1.74
CA TYR A 394 9.57 0.50 -1.48
C TYR A 394 8.43 -0.22 -0.75
N LEU A 395 8.17 -1.48 -1.09
CA LEU A 395 7.25 -2.33 -0.34
C LEU A 395 7.70 -2.46 1.12
N ALA A 396 8.97 -2.79 1.34
CA ALA A 396 9.56 -2.87 2.66
C ALA A 396 9.42 -1.56 3.45
N LYS A 397 9.63 -0.43 2.77
CA LYS A 397 9.54 0.89 3.38
C LYS A 397 8.12 1.19 3.88
N ILE A 398 7.08 0.99 3.05
CA ILE A 398 5.71 1.27 3.47
C ILE A 398 5.16 0.26 4.48
N GLN A 399 5.60 -0.99 4.44
CA GLN A 399 5.23 -1.99 5.44
C GLN A 399 5.73 -1.63 6.85
N ALA A 400 6.84 -0.90 6.94
CA ALA A 400 7.35 -0.40 8.22
C ALA A 400 6.44 0.64 8.91
N ALA A 401 5.37 1.09 8.25
CA ALA A 401 4.42 2.07 8.80
C ALA A 401 3.48 1.47 9.85
N THR A 402 3.16 0.17 9.75
CA THR A 402 2.16 -0.46 10.64
C THR A 402 2.54 -1.91 10.96
N ASP A 403 1.99 -2.42 12.07
CA ASP A 403 2.03 -3.83 12.46
C ASP A 403 0.78 -4.62 11.97
N LYS A 404 -0.15 -3.95 11.26
CA LYS A 404 -1.36 -4.59 10.73
C LYS A 404 -1.16 -5.07 9.30
N ALA A 405 -1.84 -6.16 8.98
CA ALA A 405 -1.91 -6.63 7.59
C ALA A 405 -2.72 -5.66 6.73
N LYS A 406 -2.09 -5.12 5.69
CA LYS A 406 -2.70 -4.19 4.72
C LYS A 406 -2.57 -4.72 3.30
N LEU A 407 -3.31 -4.13 2.37
CA LEU A 407 -3.03 -4.23 0.95
C LEU A 407 -1.91 -3.25 0.57
N TYR A 408 -1.21 -3.56 -0.53
CA TYR A 408 -0.11 -2.73 -1.03
C TYR A 408 -0.29 -2.46 -2.52
N ALA A 409 0.07 -1.25 -2.97
CA ALA A 409 -0.06 -0.88 -4.36
C ALA A 409 1.10 -0.04 -4.87
N ILE A 410 1.42 -0.19 -6.15
CA ILE A 410 2.21 0.78 -6.91
C ILE A 410 1.20 1.75 -7.51
N SER A 411 0.88 2.83 -6.79
CA SER A 411 -0.22 3.74 -7.15
C SER A 411 0.12 4.68 -8.29
N GLU A 412 1.41 4.91 -8.54
CA GLU A 412 1.96 5.51 -9.74
C GLU A 412 3.24 4.81 -10.18
N ASN A 413 3.50 4.77 -11.46
CA ASN A 413 4.79 4.34 -11.97
C ASN A 413 5.16 5.01 -13.29
N GLY A 414 6.45 5.17 -13.51
CA GLY A 414 7.03 5.54 -14.80
C GLY A 414 7.25 4.30 -15.67
N ALA A 415 8.37 3.58 -15.47
CA ALA A 415 8.54 2.26 -16.07
C ALA A 415 7.67 1.21 -15.36
N LEU A 416 7.16 0.24 -16.12
CA LEU A 416 6.39 -0.87 -15.56
C LEU A 416 7.24 -1.71 -14.60
N PRO A 417 6.68 -2.25 -13.50
CA PRO A 417 7.36 -3.23 -12.69
C PRO A 417 7.60 -4.52 -13.50
N ASN A 418 8.61 -5.31 -13.11
CA ASN A 418 8.91 -6.58 -13.77
C ASN A 418 7.91 -7.66 -13.35
N VAL A 419 6.86 -7.84 -14.13
CA VAL A 419 5.76 -8.75 -13.81
C VAL A 419 6.22 -10.21 -13.72
N VAL A 420 7.19 -10.63 -14.52
CA VAL A 420 7.74 -11.99 -14.46
C VAL A 420 8.38 -12.26 -13.09
N LYS A 421 9.17 -11.32 -12.59
CA LYS A 421 9.75 -11.43 -11.24
C LYS A 421 8.71 -11.31 -10.14
N LEU A 422 7.71 -10.43 -10.30
CA LEU A 422 6.61 -10.32 -9.34
C LEU A 422 5.84 -11.65 -9.20
N GLU A 423 5.64 -12.38 -10.31
CA GLU A 423 5.06 -13.72 -10.32
C GLU A 423 5.94 -14.76 -9.60
N GLU A 424 7.24 -14.80 -9.94
CA GLU A 424 8.22 -15.71 -9.32
C GLU A 424 8.32 -15.51 -7.81
N GLU A 425 8.29 -14.26 -7.35
CA GLU A 425 8.42 -13.86 -5.95
C GLU A 425 7.07 -13.84 -5.21
N LYS A 426 5.94 -14.02 -5.92
CA LYS A 426 4.56 -13.89 -5.38
C LYS A 426 4.38 -12.57 -4.64
N SER A 427 4.79 -11.51 -5.31
CA SER A 427 4.81 -10.17 -4.75
C SER A 427 3.44 -9.76 -4.18
N LEU A 428 3.47 -8.96 -3.12
CA LEU A 428 2.26 -8.50 -2.42
C LEU A 428 1.63 -7.25 -3.05
N TRP A 429 2.17 -6.72 -4.15
CA TRP A 429 1.57 -5.61 -4.86
C TRP A 429 0.23 -6.01 -5.49
N SER A 430 -0.83 -5.24 -5.21
CA SER A 430 -2.18 -5.52 -5.71
C SER A 430 -2.43 -4.93 -7.11
N TRP A 431 -1.87 -3.77 -7.40
CA TRP A 431 -1.94 -3.14 -8.73
C TRP A 431 -0.74 -2.23 -8.96
N TRP A 432 -0.47 -1.93 -10.26
CA TRP A 432 0.30 -0.77 -10.66
C TRP A 432 -0.62 0.23 -11.37
N CYS A 433 -0.22 1.49 -11.51
CA CYS A 433 -0.96 2.49 -12.28
C CYS A 433 0.02 3.44 -12.97
N THR A 434 0.29 3.19 -14.27
CA THR A 434 1.25 3.96 -15.05
C THR A 434 0.77 5.41 -15.20
N TRP A 435 1.69 6.36 -15.05
CA TRP A 435 1.38 7.77 -15.19
C TRP A 435 0.97 8.12 -16.62
N ASN A 436 0.25 9.22 -16.80
CA ASN A 436 -0.28 9.66 -18.09
C ASN A 436 0.77 10.35 -18.97
N GLY A 437 0.33 10.84 -20.13
CA GLY A 437 1.15 11.60 -21.07
C GLY A 437 2.23 10.75 -21.73
N ASP A 438 3.45 11.25 -21.79
CA ASP A 438 4.58 10.64 -22.47
C ASP A 438 5.09 9.32 -21.86
N PHE A 439 4.58 8.91 -20.72
CA PHE A 439 4.77 7.55 -20.18
C PHE A 439 3.99 6.49 -20.97
N THR A 440 2.96 6.89 -21.69
CA THR A 440 2.06 5.97 -22.40
C THR A 440 1.79 6.38 -23.84
N VAL A 441 1.63 7.69 -24.10
CA VAL A 441 1.28 8.23 -25.43
C VAL A 441 2.46 8.99 -26.01
N ALA A 442 2.89 8.62 -27.20
CA ALA A 442 3.96 9.29 -27.91
C ALA A 442 3.56 10.71 -28.38
N ALA A 443 4.52 11.50 -28.83
CA ALA A 443 4.31 12.87 -29.27
C ALA A 443 3.32 13.02 -30.46
N ASP A 444 3.06 11.93 -31.19
CA ASP A 444 2.05 11.90 -32.26
C ASP A 444 0.60 11.86 -31.74
N GLY A 445 0.43 11.75 -30.41
CA GLY A 445 -0.84 11.66 -29.71
C GLY A 445 -1.63 10.36 -29.95
N LYS A 446 -1.00 9.31 -30.48
CA LYS A 446 -1.67 8.05 -30.86
C LYS A 446 -0.87 6.79 -30.51
N SER A 447 0.41 6.77 -30.89
CA SER A 447 1.28 5.60 -30.70
C SER A 447 1.66 5.42 -29.24
N TYR A 448 2.03 4.18 -28.87
CA TYR A 448 2.61 3.93 -27.57
C TYR A 448 3.97 4.60 -27.44
N SER A 449 4.19 5.28 -26.34
CA SER A 449 5.49 5.89 -26.02
C SER A 449 6.43 4.86 -25.40
N GLU A 450 7.53 4.62 -26.09
CA GLU A 450 8.59 3.74 -25.57
C GLU A 450 9.59 4.48 -24.65
N SER A 451 9.25 5.66 -24.16
CA SER A 451 10.20 6.50 -23.39
C SER A 451 10.65 5.87 -22.07
N ASN A 452 9.85 5.02 -21.45
CA ASN A 452 10.14 4.40 -20.17
C ASN A 452 10.09 2.87 -20.18
N THR A 453 9.20 2.28 -20.96
CA THR A 453 9.00 0.84 -21.13
C THR A 453 8.93 0.54 -22.62
N SER A 454 9.71 -0.41 -23.12
CA SER A 454 9.65 -0.81 -24.53
C SER A 454 8.31 -1.48 -24.85
N LEU A 455 7.89 -1.42 -26.12
CA LEU A 455 6.67 -2.08 -26.58
C LEU A 455 6.71 -3.60 -26.34
N ASP A 456 7.87 -4.22 -26.48
CA ASP A 456 8.06 -5.65 -26.22
C ASP A 456 7.85 -5.97 -24.73
N SER A 457 8.43 -5.17 -23.83
CA SER A 457 8.20 -5.32 -22.40
C SER A 457 6.74 -5.06 -22.00
N LEU A 458 6.12 -4.03 -22.59
CA LEU A 458 4.70 -3.76 -22.39
C LEU A 458 3.84 -4.97 -22.76
N LYS A 459 4.04 -5.53 -23.95
CA LYS A 459 3.30 -6.71 -24.41
C LYS A 459 3.57 -7.93 -23.54
N LEU A 460 4.83 -8.16 -23.17
CA LEU A 460 5.21 -9.25 -22.27
C LEU A 460 4.45 -9.16 -20.94
N TYR A 461 4.42 -7.98 -20.31
CA TYR A 461 3.82 -7.80 -19.01
C TYR A 461 2.30 -7.81 -19.04
N TYR A 462 1.66 -7.19 -20.05
CA TYR A 462 0.19 -7.22 -20.19
C TYR A 462 -0.37 -8.59 -20.57
N ASN A 463 0.42 -9.46 -21.23
CA ASN A 463 0.02 -10.82 -21.59
C ASN A 463 0.55 -11.90 -20.63
N ASN A 464 1.26 -11.51 -19.56
CA ASN A 464 1.68 -12.45 -18.53
C ASN A 464 0.46 -12.94 -17.74
N PRO A 465 0.29 -14.25 -17.45
CA PRO A 465 -0.83 -14.78 -16.68
C PRO A 465 -0.99 -14.21 -15.26
N TYR A 466 0.07 -13.64 -14.70
CA TYR A 466 0.04 -12.97 -13.41
C TYR A 466 -0.58 -11.56 -13.48
N THR A 467 -0.66 -10.97 -14.68
CA THR A 467 -1.30 -9.66 -14.90
C THR A 467 -2.80 -9.84 -15.08
N ILE A 468 -3.57 -9.11 -14.30
CA ILE A 468 -5.03 -9.08 -14.41
C ILE A 468 -5.41 -7.83 -15.19
N THR A 469 -6.12 -8.02 -16.28
CA THR A 469 -6.67 -6.96 -17.14
C THR A 469 -8.18 -6.84 -16.96
N ARG A 470 -8.81 -5.80 -17.52
CA ARG A 470 -10.23 -5.49 -17.27
C ARG A 470 -11.19 -6.63 -17.63
N ASP A 471 -10.90 -7.34 -18.69
CA ASP A 471 -11.72 -8.45 -19.18
C ASP A 471 -11.65 -9.71 -18.29
N GLU A 472 -10.68 -9.76 -17.37
CA GLU A 472 -10.49 -10.85 -16.41
C GLU A 472 -11.09 -10.56 -15.03
N LEU A 473 -11.57 -9.33 -14.82
CA LEU A 473 -12.17 -8.93 -13.55
C LEU A 473 -13.57 -9.56 -13.35
N PRO A 474 -13.88 -10.03 -12.14
CA PRO A 474 -15.26 -10.39 -11.80
C PRO A 474 -16.13 -9.13 -11.69
N SER A 475 -17.43 -9.29 -11.77
CA SER A 475 -18.35 -8.18 -11.48
C SER A 475 -18.36 -7.86 -9.99
N PHE A 476 -18.10 -6.60 -9.65
CA PHE A 476 -18.22 -6.09 -8.28
C PHE A 476 -19.61 -5.51 -7.98
N LYS A 477 -20.47 -5.37 -8.98
CA LYS A 477 -21.85 -4.90 -8.80
C LYS A 477 -22.63 -5.88 -7.92
N VAL A 478 -23.41 -5.35 -6.98
CA VAL A 478 -24.28 -6.13 -6.12
C VAL A 478 -25.69 -5.98 -6.65
N SER A 479 -26.39 -7.10 -6.86
CA SER A 479 -27.80 -7.08 -7.27
C SER A 479 -28.62 -6.43 -6.16
N GLN A 480 -29.44 -5.47 -6.51
CA GLN A 480 -30.41 -4.86 -5.59
C GLN A 480 -31.49 -5.85 -5.21
#